data_84d9b5775464ef9ee2930e2b2e6e959b
#
_entry.id   84d9b5775464ef9ee2930e2b2e6e959b
#
_cell.length_a   1.000
_cell.length_b   1.000
_cell.length_c   1.000
_cell.angle_alpha   90.00
_cell.angle_beta   90.00
_cell.angle_gamma   90.00
#
_symmetry.space_group_name_H-M   'P 1'
#
loop_
_entity.id
_entity.type
_entity.pdbx_description
1 polymer ?
#
loop_
_entity_poly.entity_id
_entity_poly.type
_entity_poly.pdbx_seq_one_letter_code
_entity_poly.pdbx_strand_id
1 'polypeptide(L)'
;QLKIQKGDYVPGNMYFTTTRAHQEINGATFVDIIIDEAHDPSIEHPFKGNVDLAKLQRLIDEVGAERIPYVCLAVTVNLAGGQPVSMQNMKEIYELCQKYGIDVMLDATRCVENAFFIKEREAGHANRSIAVILKEMMSYSDGCTMSGKKDCLVNIGGFLAMNDEDLYIRSRELVVVYEGMPSYGGMAGRYMEAMAIGIREAVDDHYIEHRIGQVRHLGQQLIDAEIPVVKPIGGHAVFLDARAFLPHLSQEEFPAQALAAALYLDSGVRSMERGIVSAGRDITTGKHNKPNLELVRLTIPRRVYTNNHMDVVVDSIVDLY
;
A
#
# COMPACT_ATOMS: atom_id res chain seq x y z
N GLN A 1 -16.16 10.97 -2.92
CA GLN A 1 -17.43 11.75 -2.96
C GLN A 1 -17.25 13.15 -3.55
N LEU A 2 -16.29 13.94 -3.10
CA LEU A 2 -16.17 15.35 -3.48
C LEU A 2 -15.54 15.60 -4.86
N LYS A 3 -14.76 14.68 -5.37
CA LYS A 3 -14.03 14.81 -6.65
C LYS A 3 -14.58 13.93 -7.75
N ILE A 4 -15.12 12.76 -7.42
CA ILE A 4 -15.56 11.74 -8.38
C ILE A 4 -16.98 12.06 -8.88
N GLN A 5 -17.16 11.97 -10.20
CA GLN A 5 -18.43 11.93 -10.89
C GLN A 5 -18.68 10.54 -11.49
N LYS A 6 -19.95 10.22 -11.75
CA LYS A 6 -20.30 8.94 -12.36
C LYS A 6 -19.67 8.81 -13.75
N GLY A 7 -18.92 7.75 -13.94
CA GLY A 7 -18.24 7.44 -15.18
C GLY A 7 -16.80 7.93 -15.26
N ASP A 8 -16.25 8.53 -14.20
CA ASP A 8 -14.85 8.90 -14.11
C ASP A 8 -13.93 7.67 -14.04
N TYR A 9 -12.64 7.92 -14.30
CA TYR A 9 -11.59 6.93 -14.17
C TYR A 9 -10.59 7.39 -13.11
N VAL A 10 -10.20 6.48 -12.20
CA VAL A 10 -9.16 6.78 -11.19
C VAL A 10 -8.00 5.83 -11.40
N PRO A 11 -6.93 6.28 -12.08
CA PRO A 11 -5.71 5.51 -12.21
C PRO A 11 -4.94 5.42 -10.89
N GLY A 12 -4.28 4.28 -10.66
CA GLY A 12 -3.44 4.07 -9.49
C GLY A 12 -2.46 2.91 -9.67
N ASN A 13 -1.42 2.90 -8.84
CA ASN A 13 -0.42 1.83 -8.83
C ASN A 13 -0.93 0.63 -8.01
N MET A 14 -1.78 -0.17 -8.63
CA MET A 14 -2.54 -1.24 -8.01
C MET A 14 -3.57 -0.72 -7.00
N TYR A 15 -4.64 -1.43 -6.78
CA TYR A 15 -5.69 -0.99 -5.86
C TYR A 15 -5.40 -1.39 -4.41
N PHE A 16 -5.90 -0.61 -3.47
CA PHE A 16 -6.19 -1.09 -2.12
C PHE A 16 -7.70 -1.32 -2.02
N THR A 17 -8.11 -2.46 -1.47
CA THR A 17 -9.51 -2.95 -1.53
C THR A 17 -10.54 -1.89 -1.12
N THR A 18 -10.31 -1.20 0.01
CA THR A 18 -11.26 -0.20 0.51
C THR A 18 -11.22 1.10 -0.32
N THR A 19 -10.04 1.52 -0.79
CA THR A 19 -9.90 2.72 -1.63
C THR A 19 -10.63 2.53 -2.94
N ARG A 20 -10.43 1.39 -3.61
CA ARG A 20 -11.15 1.02 -4.83
C ARG A 20 -12.67 0.97 -4.60
N ALA A 21 -13.11 0.34 -3.50
CA ALA A 21 -14.54 0.25 -3.18
C ALA A 21 -15.17 1.65 -3.03
N HIS A 22 -14.49 2.60 -2.37
CA HIS A 22 -14.96 3.98 -2.26
C HIS A 22 -15.00 4.71 -3.60
N GLN A 23 -14.06 4.44 -4.51
CA GLN A 23 -14.06 5.01 -5.86
C GLN A 23 -15.26 4.47 -6.67
N GLU A 24 -15.46 3.16 -6.67
CA GLU A 24 -16.53 2.46 -7.42
C GLU A 24 -17.92 2.80 -6.89
N ILE A 25 -18.13 2.89 -5.56
CA ILE A 25 -19.41 3.33 -4.96
C ILE A 25 -19.79 4.75 -5.39
N ASN A 26 -18.80 5.61 -5.64
CA ASN A 26 -19.03 6.96 -6.14
C ASN A 26 -19.13 7.03 -7.69
N GLY A 27 -19.07 5.89 -8.36
CA GLY A 27 -19.32 5.76 -9.79
C GLY A 27 -18.09 5.86 -10.69
N ALA A 28 -16.89 5.85 -10.13
CA ALA A 28 -15.65 5.78 -10.90
C ALA A 28 -15.24 4.34 -11.23
N THR A 29 -14.40 4.19 -12.24
CA THR A 29 -13.70 2.94 -12.57
C THR A 29 -12.24 3.06 -12.15
N PHE A 30 -11.75 2.14 -11.32
CA PHE A 30 -10.33 2.04 -11.02
C PHE A 30 -9.56 1.50 -12.25
N VAL A 31 -8.40 2.10 -12.57
CA VAL A 31 -7.51 1.65 -13.65
C VAL A 31 -6.11 1.39 -13.10
N ASP A 32 -5.64 0.16 -13.25
CA ASP A 32 -4.29 -0.21 -12.82
C ASP A 32 -3.25 0.28 -13.84
N ILE A 33 -2.33 1.11 -13.36
CA ILE A 33 -1.24 1.69 -14.14
C ILE A 33 0.14 1.36 -13.57
N ILE A 34 0.23 0.35 -12.68
CA ILE A 34 1.51 -0.10 -12.13
C ILE A 34 2.38 -0.73 -13.23
N ILE A 35 3.70 -0.74 -13.03
CA ILE A 35 4.64 -1.45 -13.93
C ILE A 35 4.36 -2.95 -13.93
N ASP A 36 4.66 -3.61 -15.04
CA ASP A 36 4.32 -5.03 -15.24
C ASP A 36 5.08 -5.97 -14.29
N GLU A 37 6.30 -5.61 -13.91
CA GLU A 37 7.13 -6.34 -12.94
C GLU A 37 6.44 -6.51 -11.57
N ALA A 38 5.50 -5.65 -11.22
CA ALA A 38 4.74 -5.75 -9.97
C ALA A 38 3.79 -6.96 -9.94
N HIS A 39 3.41 -7.48 -11.11
CA HIS A 39 2.52 -8.63 -11.24
C HIS A 39 3.26 -9.99 -11.24
N ASP A 40 4.59 -9.99 -11.18
CA ASP A 40 5.39 -11.20 -11.05
C ASP A 40 6.11 -11.22 -9.68
N PRO A 41 5.77 -12.15 -8.76
CA PRO A 41 6.40 -12.25 -7.46
C PRO A 41 7.90 -12.49 -7.51
N SER A 42 8.39 -13.19 -8.54
CA SER A 42 9.79 -13.63 -8.66
C SER A 42 10.75 -12.56 -9.17
N ILE A 43 10.25 -11.54 -9.87
CA ILE A 43 11.08 -10.48 -10.45
C ILE A 43 11.63 -9.58 -9.35
N GLU A 44 12.94 -9.34 -9.37
CA GLU A 44 13.58 -8.34 -8.54
C GLU A 44 13.65 -7.00 -9.27
N HIS A 45 12.93 -6.01 -8.74
CA HIS A 45 12.97 -4.63 -9.22
C HIS A 45 13.01 -3.70 -8.01
N PRO A 46 13.91 -2.70 -7.94
CA PRO A 46 14.11 -1.89 -6.74
C PRO A 46 12.85 -1.11 -6.31
N PHE A 47 11.99 -0.76 -7.26
CA PHE A 47 10.79 0.04 -7.06
C PHE A 47 9.59 -0.55 -7.82
N LYS A 48 9.17 -1.76 -7.44
CA LYS A 48 7.99 -2.43 -8.05
C LYS A 48 6.67 -1.67 -7.86
N GLY A 49 6.64 -0.69 -6.97
CA GLY A 49 5.48 0.18 -6.78
C GLY A 49 5.34 1.29 -7.83
N ASN A 50 6.31 1.46 -8.73
CA ASN A 50 6.29 2.52 -9.73
C ASN A 50 5.08 2.43 -10.66
N VAL A 51 4.62 3.60 -11.11
CA VAL A 51 3.64 3.76 -12.18
C VAL A 51 4.34 3.64 -13.54
N ASP A 52 3.73 2.96 -14.47
CA ASP A 52 4.06 3.03 -15.89
C ASP A 52 3.46 4.30 -16.50
N LEU A 53 4.31 5.29 -16.78
CA LEU A 53 3.90 6.58 -17.34
C LEU A 53 3.25 6.45 -18.72
N ALA A 54 3.63 5.43 -19.50
CA ALA A 54 3.00 5.19 -20.80
C ALA A 54 1.57 4.67 -20.64
N LYS A 55 1.30 3.85 -19.60
CA LYS A 55 -0.08 3.44 -19.24
C LYS A 55 -0.92 4.66 -18.83
N LEU A 56 -0.35 5.54 -18.00
CA LEU A 56 -1.04 6.77 -17.57
C LEU A 56 -1.33 7.69 -18.75
N GLN A 57 -0.35 7.94 -19.62
CA GLN A 57 -0.53 8.79 -20.80
C GLN A 57 -1.58 8.20 -21.75
N ARG A 58 -1.54 6.89 -22.04
CA ARG A 58 -2.56 6.24 -22.87
C ARG A 58 -3.97 6.42 -22.29
N LEU A 59 -4.14 6.25 -20.99
CA LEU A 59 -5.44 6.47 -20.37
C LEU A 59 -5.92 7.90 -20.54
N ILE A 60 -5.05 8.91 -20.34
CA ILE A 60 -5.39 10.32 -20.55
C ILE A 60 -5.83 10.56 -22.00
N ASP A 61 -5.11 9.99 -22.97
CA ASP A 61 -5.42 10.15 -24.40
C ASP A 61 -6.73 9.45 -24.79
N GLU A 62 -7.08 8.33 -24.14
CA GLU A 62 -8.27 7.54 -24.45
C GLU A 62 -9.55 8.13 -23.85
N VAL A 63 -9.49 8.61 -22.60
CA VAL A 63 -10.71 9.01 -21.86
C VAL A 63 -10.87 10.53 -21.72
N GLY A 64 -9.80 11.31 -21.92
CA GLY A 64 -9.74 12.73 -21.66
C GLY A 64 -9.39 13.06 -20.20
N ALA A 65 -8.58 14.09 -20.01
CA ALA A 65 -8.11 14.50 -18.68
C ALA A 65 -9.26 14.89 -17.74
N GLU A 66 -10.34 15.45 -18.29
CA GLU A 66 -11.54 15.89 -17.55
C GLU A 66 -12.32 14.72 -16.92
N ARG A 67 -12.05 13.47 -17.36
CA ARG A 67 -12.61 12.24 -16.81
C ARG A 67 -11.71 11.60 -15.75
N ILE A 68 -10.60 12.21 -15.43
CA ILE A 68 -9.63 11.72 -14.43
C ILE A 68 -9.55 12.74 -13.29
N PRO A 69 -10.36 12.58 -12.23
CA PRO A 69 -10.43 13.57 -11.14
C PRO A 69 -9.14 13.63 -10.32
N TYR A 70 -8.38 12.54 -10.28
CA TYR A 70 -7.06 12.45 -9.64
C TYR A 70 -6.38 11.11 -9.94
N VAL A 71 -5.07 11.07 -9.82
CA VAL A 71 -4.27 9.84 -9.75
C VAL A 71 -4.14 9.43 -8.28
N CYS A 72 -4.42 8.17 -7.95
CA CYS A 72 -4.28 7.62 -6.60
C CYS A 72 -2.96 6.85 -6.49
N LEU A 73 -1.95 7.46 -5.85
CA LEU A 73 -0.62 6.86 -5.72
C LEU A 73 -0.39 6.31 -4.32
N ALA A 74 -0.28 4.99 -4.20
CA ALA A 74 0.00 4.32 -2.92
C ALA A 74 1.51 4.22 -2.66
N VAL A 75 1.92 4.64 -1.47
CA VAL A 75 3.32 4.56 -0.97
C VAL A 75 3.33 3.99 0.46
N THR A 76 3.73 2.71 0.62
CA THR A 76 4.11 1.64 -0.36
C THR A 76 2.89 0.88 -0.89
N VAL A 77 3.07 0.19 -2.02
CA VAL A 77 1.99 -0.59 -2.66
C VAL A 77 1.79 -1.93 -1.94
N ASN A 78 0.69 -2.04 -1.20
CA ASN A 78 0.40 -3.20 -0.36
C ASN A 78 0.25 -4.50 -1.16
N LEU A 79 -0.59 -4.49 -2.22
CA LEU A 79 -0.90 -5.71 -2.97
C LEU A 79 0.25 -6.18 -3.87
N ALA A 80 1.21 -5.32 -4.18
CA ALA A 80 2.44 -5.71 -4.89
C ALA A 80 3.51 -6.30 -3.95
N GLY A 81 3.18 -6.54 -2.66
CA GLY A 81 4.13 -7.06 -1.68
C GLY A 81 4.76 -5.98 -0.78
N GLY A 82 4.10 -4.84 -0.59
CA GLY A 82 4.64 -3.72 0.19
C GLY A 82 5.77 -2.98 -0.52
N GLN A 83 5.68 -2.89 -1.85
CA GLN A 83 6.74 -2.39 -2.71
C GLN A 83 6.76 -0.86 -2.80
N PRO A 84 7.96 -0.25 -2.80
CA PRO A 84 8.10 1.20 -2.83
C PRO A 84 7.95 1.80 -4.24
N VAL A 85 7.67 3.10 -4.25
CA VAL A 85 7.71 3.99 -5.40
C VAL A 85 8.98 4.85 -5.29
N SER A 86 9.71 5.05 -6.39
CA SER A 86 10.90 5.91 -6.43
C SER A 86 10.54 7.40 -6.39
N MET A 87 11.44 8.24 -5.88
CA MET A 87 11.29 9.69 -5.91
C MET A 87 11.16 10.21 -7.35
N GLN A 88 11.99 9.68 -8.24
CA GLN A 88 11.97 10.06 -9.66
C GLN A 88 10.61 9.77 -10.30
N ASN A 89 10.03 8.60 -10.05
CA ASN A 89 8.71 8.25 -10.59
C ASN A 89 7.59 9.13 -10.00
N MET A 90 7.63 9.44 -8.70
CA MET A 90 6.68 10.38 -8.09
C MET A 90 6.73 11.75 -8.76
N LYS A 91 7.94 12.27 -9.00
CA LYS A 91 8.15 13.53 -9.69
C LYS A 91 7.61 13.50 -11.13
N GLU A 92 7.92 12.48 -11.90
CA GLU A 92 7.47 12.32 -13.28
C GLU A 92 5.94 12.20 -13.38
N ILE A 93 5.29 11.47 -12.47
CA ILE A 93 3.83 11.39 -12.38
C ILE A 93 3.25 12.77 -12.13
N TYR A 94 3.79 13.49 -11.14
CA TYR A 94 3.32 14.82 -10.78
C TYR A 94 3.46 15.79 -11.94
N GLU A 95 4.64 15.84 -12.56
CA GLU A 95 4.90 16.70 -13.73
C GLU A 95 3.98 16.37 -14.92
N LEU A 96 3.68 15.09 -15.17
CA LEU A 96 2.74 14.68 -16.20
C LEU A 96 1.32 15.12 -15.84
N CYS A 97 0.86 14.87 -14.64
CA CYS A 97 -0.48 15.24 -14.18
C CYS A 97 -0.72 16.75 -14.21
N GLN A 98 0.28 17.54 -13.79
CA GLN A 98 0.18 19.02 -13.83
C GLN A 98 -0.04 19.58 -15.25
N LYS A 99 0.52 18.94 -16.29
CA LYS A 99 0.28 19.38 -17.70
C LYS A 99 -1.18 19.28 -18.11
N TYR A 100 -1.93 18.38 -17.48
CA TYR A 100 -3.34 18.11 -17.79
C TYR A 100 -4.31 18.63 -16.72
N GLY A 101 -3.82 19.26 -15.66
CA GLY A 101 -4.65 19.73 -14.54
C GLY A 101 -5.27 18.59 -13.72
N ILE A 102 -4.60 17.43 -13.69
CA ILE A 102 -5.01 16.25 -12.90
C ILE A 102 -4.30 16.28 -11.55
N ASP A 103 -5.04 16.14 -10.45
CA ASP A 103 -4.45 16.09 -9.12
C ASP A 103 -3.76 14.74 -8.85
N VAL A 104 -2.72 14.76 -8.01
CA VAL A 104 -2.07 13.57 -7.47
C VAL A 104 -2.38 13.45 -5.98
N MET A 105 -3.11 12.39 -5.60
CA MET A 105 -3.49 12.11 -4.22
C MET A 105 -2.74 10.88 -3.71
N LEU A 106 -1.94 11.05 -2.66
CA LEU A 106 -1.19 9.95 -2.07
C LEU A 106 -2.04 9.16 -1.07
N ASP A 107 -2.01 7.83 -1.16
CA ASP A 107 -2.22 6.99 0.02
C ASP A 107 -0.88 6.89 0.76
N ALA A 108 -0.71 7.79 1.74
CA ALA A 108 0.53 7.98 2.48
C ALA A 108 0.67 7.02 3.68
N THR A 109 -0.18 6.01 3.75
CA THR A 109 -0.31 5.09 4.90
C THR A 109 1.02 4.47 5.35
N ARG A 110 1.97 4.26 4.43
CA ARG A 110 3.32 3.73 4.70
C ARG A 110 4.41 4.57 4.03
N CYS A 111 4.22 5.86 4.03
CA CYS A 111 5.15 6.80 3.38
C CYS A 111 6.54 6.81 4.00
N VAL A 112 6.66 6.51 5.30
CA VAL A 112 7.96 6.44 5.99
C VAL A 112 8.74 5.19 5.55
N GLU A 113 8.05 4.04 5.41
CA GLU A 113 8.65 2.83 4.82
C GLU A 113 9.12 3.11 3.38
N ASN A 114 8.33 3.83 2.58
CA ASN A 114 8.70 4.23 1.22
C ASN A 114 9.94 5.15 1.21
N ALA A 115 9.98 6.13 2.09
CA ALA A 115 11.12 7.05 2.23
C ALA A 115 12.42 6.32 2.58
N PHE A 116 12.34 5.27 3.42
CA PHE A 116 13.48 4.42 3.74
C PHE A 116 14.03 3.71 2.48
N PHE A 117 13.18 3.15 1.65
CA PHE A 117 13.62 2.50 0.40
C PHE A 117 14.21 3.50 -0.61
N ILE A 118 13.68 4.71 -0.69
CA ILE A 118 14.28 5.78 -1.49
C ILE A 118 15.70 6.09 -0.97
N LYS A 119 15.85 6.28 0.36
CA LYS A 119 17.16 6.51 0.99
C LYS A 119 18.15 5.41 0.65
N GLU A 120 17.72 4.16 0.66
CA GLU A 120 18.57 2.98 0.47
C GLU A 120 18.91 2.70 -0.99
N ARG A 121 17.95 2.88 -1.91
CA ARG A 121 18.02 2.33 -3.27
C ARG A 121 18.17 3.40 -4.36
N GLU A 122 17.83 4.65 -4.07
CA GLU A 122 17.84 5.70 -5.07
C GLU A 122 19.07 6.59 -4.94
N ALA A 123 19.76 6.83 -6.07
CA ALA A 123 20.98 7.64 -6.09
C ALA A 123 20.73 9.06 -5.57
N GLY A 124 21.65 9.59 -4.76
CA GLY A 124 21.57 10.95 -4.20
C GLY A 124 20.79 11.06 -2.88
N HIS A 125 20.17 9.98 -2.39
CA HIS A 125 19.36 10.01 -1.16
C HIS A 125 20.02 9.38 0.08
N ALA A 126 21.10 8.62 -0.06
CA ALA A 126 21.71 7.85 1.03
C ALA A 126 22.11 8.67 2.28
N ASN A 127 22.54 9.93 2.09
CA ASN A 127 22.99 10.81 3.17
C ASN A 127 21.88 11.76 3.69
N ARG A 128 20.65 11.58 3.25
CA ARG A 128 19.50 12.41 3.65
C ARG A 128 18.73 11.73 4.78
N SER A 129 18.19 12.51 5.72
CA SER A 129 17.30 11.94 6.75
C SER A 129 15.96 11.56 6.15
N ILE A 130 15.28 10.61 6.79
CA ILE A 130 13.93 10.16 6.42
C ILE A 130 12.96 11.33 6.36
N ALA A 131 13.02 12.25 7.34
CA ALA A 131 12.15 13.44 7.37
C ALA A 131 12.33 14.34 6.13
N VAL A 132 13.56 14.53 5.64
CA VAL A 132 13.85 15.33 4.45
C VAL A 132 13.35 14.65 3.18
N ILE A 133 13.54 13.33 3.06
CA ILE A 133 13.03 12.55 1.93
C ILE A 133 11.51 12.57 1.91
N LEU A 134 10.88 12.35 3.06
CA LEU A 134 9.42 12.36 3.19
C LEU A 134 8.82 13.72 2.80
N LYS A 135 9.45 14.82 3.22
CA LYS A 135 9.02 16.17 2.83
C LYS A 135 9.07 16.38 1.32
N GLU A 136 10.10 15.87 0.66
CA GLU A 136 10.19 15.93 -0.81
C GLU A 136 9.15 15.07 -1.48
N MET A 137 8.91 13.82 -1.01
CA MET A 137 7.83 12.98 -1.50
C MET A 137 6.47 13.69 -1.48
N MET A 138 6.15 14.35 -0.36
CA MET A 138 4.88 15.07 -0.21
C MET A 138 4.76 16.28 -1.16
N SER A 139 5.88 16.87 -1.61
CA SER A 139 5.86 18.00 -2.55
C SER A 139 5.42 17.60 -3.96
N TYR A 140 5.40 16.32 -4.29
CA TYR A 140 4.89 15.77 -5.55
C TYR A 140 3.46 15.24 -5.40
N SER A 141 2.62 15.97 -4.64
CA SER A 141 1.20 15.64 -4.46
C SER A 141 0.37 16.88 -4.13
N ASP A 142 -0.92 16.82 -4.44
CA ASP A 142 -1.92 17.85 -4.12
C ASP A 142 -2.62 17.56 -2.79
N GLY A 143 -2.46 16.35 -2.28
CA GLY A 143 -2.97 15.94 -1.00
C GLY A 143 -2.68 14.48 -0.68
N CYS A 144 -3.03 14.07 0.54
CA CYS A 144 -2.85 12.69 0.96
C CYS A 144 -3.92 12.22 1.94
N THR A 145 -4.16 10.91 1.93
CA THR A 145 -4.85 10.19 3.01
C THR A 145 -3.84 9.43 3.84
N MET A 146 -3.99 9.43 5.16
CA MET A 146 -3.10 8.74 6.09
C MET A 146 -3.88 7.89 7.07
N SER A 147 -3.63 6.58 7.06
CA SER A 147 -4.09 5.72 8.13
C SER A 147 -3.09 5.73 9.28
N GLY A 148 -3.44 6.34 10.40
CA GLY A 148 -2.55 6.46 11.56
C GLY A 148 -2.14 5.13 12.20
N LYS A 149 -2.89 4.05 11.94
CA LYS A 149 -2.62 2.71 12.48
C LYS A 149 -1.32 2.05 11.98
N LYS A 150 -0.58 2.70 11.10
CA LYS A 150 0.68 2.23 10.53
C LYS A 150 1.81 3.19 10.89
N ASP A 151 2.22 4.04 9.97
CA ASP A 151 3.39 4.90 10.19
C ASP A 151 3.21 5.99 11.24
N CYS A 152 1.98 6.35 11.61
CA CYS A 152 1.75 7.25 12.76
C CYS A 152 1.78 6.55 14.13
N LEU A 153 2.06 5.25 14.21
CA LEU A 153 2.28 4.46 15.44
C LEU A 153 1.12 4.52 16.46
N VAL A 154 -0.13 4.65 15.99
CA VAL A 154 -1.32 4.67 16.85
C VAL A 154 -2.26 3.51 16.56
N ASN A 155 -3.15 3.21 17.50
CA ASN A 155 -4.10 2.10 17.37
C ASN A 155 -5.27 2.42 16.44
N ILE A 156 -5.66 3.69 16.33
CA ILE A 156 -6.83 4.15 15.59
C ILE A 156 -6.61 5.56 15.06
N GLY A 157 -7.37 5.94 14.03
CA GLY A 157 -7.37 7.26 13.47
C GLY A 157 -6.57 7.39 12.18
N GLY A 158 -6.51 8.58 11.71
CA GLY A 158 -5.87 8.99 10.47
C GLY A 158 -6.19 10.45 10.18
N PHE A 159 -5.73 10.92 9.04
CA PHE A 159 -6.03 12.27 8.59
C PHE A 159 -6.09 12.34 7.06
N LEU A 160 -6.72 13.39 6.58
CA LEU A 160 -6.72 13.84 5.20
C LEU A 160 -6.03 15.21 5.18
N ALA A 161 -5.06 15.39 4.30
CA ALA A 161 -4.38 16.66 4.07
C ALA A 161 -4.44 17.02 2.58
N MET A 162 -4.56 18.31 2.27
CA MET A 162 -4.68 18.80 0.89
C MET A 162 -4.22 20.26 0.80
N ASN A 163 -3.86 20.66 -0.42
CA ASN A 163 -3.46 22.04 -0.73
C ASN A 163 -4.67 22.91 -1.18
N ASP A 164 -5.75 22.29 -1.64
CA ASP A 164 -6.97 22.95 -2.12
C ASP A 164 -7.87 23.35 -0.94
N GLU A 165 -8.06 24.67 -0.72
CA GLU A 165 -8.84 25.22 0.37
C GLU A 165 -10.34 24.93 0.22
N ASP A 166 -10.90 24.99 -0.99
CA ASP A 166 -12.33 24.70 -1.24
C ASP A 166 -12.62 23.23 -0.96
N LEU A 167 -11.74 22.34 -1.39
CA LEU A 167 -11.85 20.90 -1.09
C LEU A 167 -11.73 20.65 0.41
N TYR A 168 -10.86 21.38 1.12
CA TYR A 168 -10.72 21.30 2.57
C TYR A 168 -12.00 21.72 3.28
N ILE A 169 -12.60 22.85 2.91
CA ILE A 169 -13.86 23.36 3.51
C ILE A 169 -14.98 22.31 3.35
N ARG A 170 -15.20 21.81 2.13
CA ARG A 170 -16.20 20.78 1.84
C ARG A 170 -15.91 19.46 2.57
N SER A 171 -14.65 19.09 2.71
CA SER A 171 -14.25 17.89 3.46
C SER A 171 -14.58 18.00 4.94
N ARG A 172 -14.40 19.19 5.55
CA ARG A 172 -14.78 19.47 6.95
C ARG A 172 -16.27 19.27 7.19
N GLU A 173 -17.12 19.67 6.25
CA GLU A 173 -18.58 19.47 6.35
C GLU A 173 -18.91 17.97 6.35
N LEU A 174 -18.25 17.18 5.53
CA LEU A 174 -18.42 15.72 5.53
C LEU A 174 -17.90 15.05 6.81
N VAL A 175 -16.86 15.59 7.44
CA VAL A 175 -16.39 15.09 8.75
C VAL A 175 -17.50 15.22 9.79
N VAL A 176 -18.26 16.32 9.78
CA VAL A 176 -19.40 16.51 10.70
C VAL A 176 -20.48 15.43 10.47
N VAL A 177 -20.69 15.04 9.22
CA VAL A 177 -21.73 14.05 8.87
C VAL A 177 -21.32 12.62 9.24
N TYR A 178 -20.04 12.26 9.06
CA TYR A 178 -19.61 10.85 9.12
C TYR A 178 -18.78 10.51 10.35
N GLU A 179 -18.00 11.44 10.89
CA GLU A 179 -16.97 11.15 11.88
C GLU A 179 -17.16 11.88 13.21
N GLY A 180 -17.55 13.14 13.17
CA GLY A 180 -17.72 14.01 14.36
C GLY A 180 -17.37 15.46 14.08
N MET A 181 -16.87 16.19 15.07
CA MET A 181 -16.52 17.61 14.88
C MET A 181 -15.18 17.75 14.13
N PRO A 182 -14.99 18.78 13.30
CA PRO A 182 -13.77 19.00 12.53
C PRO A 182 -12.50 19.15 13.38
N SER A 183 -12.65 19.56 14.66
CA SER A 183 -11.54 19.75 15.58
C SER A 183 -10.88 18.47 16.05
N TYR A 184 -11.61 17.35 16.06
CA TYR A 184 -11.10 16.06 16.54
C TYR A 184 -11.46 14.87 15.62
N GLY A 185 -12.32 15.05 14.60
CA GLY A 185 -12.68 14.00 13.63
C GLY A 185 -13.18 12.71 14.29
N GLY A 186 -13.92 12.80 15.41
CA GLY A 186 -14.37 11.63 16.18
C GLY A 186 -13.27 10.94 17.01
N MET A 187 -12.03 11.45 17.02
CA MET A 187 -10.93 10.87 17.77
C MET A 187 -10.87 11.38 19.21
N ALA A 188 -10.63 10.48 20.18
CA ALA A 188 -10.35 10.89 21.54
C ALA A 188 -8.99 11.62 21.65
N GLY A 189 -8.89 12.62 22.53
CA GLY A 189 -7.68 13.44 22.70
C GLY A 189 -6.40 12.63 22.91
N ARG A 190 -6.47 11.53 23.69
CA ARG A 190 -5.33 10.62 23.88
C ARG A 190 -4.78 10.01 22.58
N TYR A 191 -5.62 9.75 21.59
CA TYR A 191 -5.17 9.22 20.29
C TYR A 191 -4.60 10.31 19.39
N MET A 192 -5.11 11.54 19.49
CA MET A 192 -4.52 12.68 18.78
C MET A 192 -3.13 12.99 19.32
N GLU A 193 -2.96 12.98 20.64
CA GLU A 193 -1.65 13.18 21.28
C GLU A 193 -0.67 12.05 20.92
N ALA A 194 -1.11 10.80 21.03
CA ALA A 194 -0.31 9.65 20.63
C ALA A 194 0.10 9.73 19.13
N MET A 195 -0.80 10.18 18.25
CA MET A 195 -0.51 10.37 16.83
C MET A 195 0.53 11.49 16.61
N ALA A 196 0.42 12.60 17.34
CA ALA A 196 1.36 13.70 17.24
C ALA A 196 2.78 13.28 17.66
N ILE A 197 2.91 12.42 18.68
CA ILE A 197 4.18 11.81 19.07
C ILE A 197 4.63 10.79 18.04
N GLY A 198 3.74 9.87 17.61
CA GLY A 198 4.03 8.81 16.68
C GLY A 198 4.53 9.29 15.31
N ILE A 199 3.97 10.39 14.78
CA ILE A 199 4.43 11.00 13.53
C ILE A 199 5.89 11.48 13.66
N ARG A 200 6.28 12.02 14.82
CA ARG A 200 7.66 12.47 15.07
C ARG A 200 8.62 11.30 15.24
N GLU A 201 8.21 10.26 15.95
CA GLU A 201 9.02 9.06 16.16
C GLU A 201 9.18 8.24 14.87
N ALA A 202 8.16 8.21 14.02
CA ALA A 202 8.18 7.43 12.78
C ALA A 202 9.28 7.83 11.81
N VAL A 203 9.69 9.12 11.82
CA VAL A 203 10.75 9.64 10.94
C VAL A 203 12.15 9.54 11.54
N ASP A 204 12.30 8.91 12.71
CA ASP A 204 13.61 8.55 13.27
C ASP A 204 14.27 7.45 12.40
N ASP A 205 15.48 7.73 11.93
CA ASP A 205 16.20 6.84 11.01
C ASP A 205 16.46 5.46 11.65
N HIS A 206 16.78 5.40 12.95
CA HIS A 206 17.06 4.13 13.64
C HIS A 206 15.78 3.31 13.84
N TYR A 207 14.66 3.99 14.11
CA TYR A 207 13.37 3.31 14.21
C TYR A 207 12.99 2.60 12.91
N ILE A 208 13.04 3.32 11.79
CA ILE A 208 12.60 2.74 10.51
C ILE A 208 13.59 1.68 10.01
N GLU A 209 14.88 1.85 10.26
CA GLU A 209 15.90 0.83 9.96
C GLU A 209 15.62 -0.47 10.72
N HIS A 210 15.36 -0.38 12.03
CA HIS A 210 14.95 -1.54 12.83
C HIS A 210 13.66 -2.17 12.30
N ARG A 211 12.67 -1.35 11.97
CA ARG A 211 11.38 -1.81 11.43
C ARG A 211 11.54 -2.62 10.14
N ILE A 212 12.29 -2.10 9.19
CA ILE A 212 12.56 -2.78 7.92
C ILE A 212 13.45 -4.02 8.15
N GLY A 213 14.42 -3.92 9.06
CA GLY A 213 15.28 -5.03 9.46
C GLY A 213 14.51 -6.25 9.95
N GLN A 214 13.45 -6.06 10.74
CA GLN A 214 12.60 -7.18 11.18
C GLN A 214 11.88 -7.88 10.03
N VAL A 215 11.36 -7.12 9.06
CA VAL A 215 10.69 -7.71 7.88
C VAL A 215 11.71 -8.46 7.01
N ARG A 216 12.88 -7.91 6.84
CA ARG A 216 13.99 -8.56 6.12
C ARG A 216 14.48 -9.83 6.81
N HIS A 217 14.56 -9.84 8.13
CA HIS A 217 14.96 -11.02 8.90
C HIS A 217 14.03 -12.21 8.58
N LEU A 218 12.71 -12.01 8.65
CA LEU A 218 11.75 -13.03 8.25
C LEU A 218 11.88 -13.40 6.76
N GLY A 219 11.93 -12.39 5.88
CA GLY A 219 11.94 -12.61 4.45
C GLY A 219 13.21 -13.33 3.96
N GLN A 220 14.37 -12.99 4.52
CA GLN A 220 15.63 -13.62 4.14
C GLN A 220 15.69 -15.08 4.54
N GLN A 221 15.25 -15.43 5.76
CA GLN A 221 15.20 -16.82 6.19
C GLN A 221 14.29 -17.67 5.30
N LEU A 222 13.15 -17.13 4.87
CA LEU A 222 12.26 -17.83 3.94
C LEU A 222 12.91 -17.99 2.55
N ILE A 223 13.63 -16.98 2.06
CA ILE A 223 14.38 -17.07 0.80
C ILE A 223 15.48 -18.12 0.91
N ASP A 224 16.22 -18.15 2.02
CA ASP A 224 17.31 -19.11 2.25
C ASP A 224 16.77 -20.55 2.36
N ALA A 225 15.52 -20.71 2.80
CA ALA A 225 14.79 -21.98 2.81
C ALA A 225 14.06 -22.29 1.48
N GLU A 226 14.32 -21.52 0.42
CA GLU A 226 13.74 -21.69 -0.92
C GLU A 226 12.19 -21.54 -0.96
N ILE A 227 11.59 -20.93 0.07
CA ILE A 227 10.16 -20.67 0.10
C ILE A 227 9.80 -19.57 -0.92
N PRO A 228 8.78 -19.78 -1.75
CA PRO A 228 8.39 -18.80 -2.75
C PRO A 228 7.75 -17.56 -2.10
N VAL A 229 8.45 -16.42 -2.21
CA VAL A 229 8.02 -15.12 -1.68
C VAL A 229 8.10 -14.04 -2.75
N VAL A 230 7.35 -12.96 -2.55
CA VAL A 230 7.47 -11.76 -3.40
C VAL A 230 8.85 -11.12 -3.21
N LYS A 231 9.55 -10.90 -4.30
CA LYS A 231 10.88 -10.26 -4.35
C LYS A 231 10.82 -8.88 -5.03
N PRO A 232 11.65 -7.93 -4.53
CA PRO A 232 12.39 -7.95 -3.27
C PRO A 232 11.45 -7.88 -2.05
N ILE A 233 11.98 -8.17 -0.84
CA ILE A 233 11.19 -8.05 0.40
C ILE A 233 10.74 -6.60 0.59
N GLY A 234 9.45 -6.41 0.87
CA GLY A 234 8.83 -5.12 1.09
C GLY A 234 8.97 -4.56 2.50
N GLY A 235 8.25 -3.47 2.80
CA GLY A 235 8.46 -2.69 4.03
C GLY A 235 7.70 -3.20 5.26
N HIS A 236 6.55 -3.87 5.11
CA HIS A 236 5.67 -4.13 6.25
C HIS A 236 5.29 -5.59 6.48
N ALA A 237 5.59 -6.44 5.54
CA ALA A 237 5.19 -7.83 5.54
C ALA A 237 6.08 -8.63 4.59
N VAL A 238 6.16 -9.94 4.82
CA VAL A 238 6.58 -10.88 3.79
C VAL A 238 5.33 -11.47 3.14
N PHE A 239 5.36 -11.63 1.83
CA PHE A 239 4.25 -12.17 1.06
C PHE A 239 4.67 -13.48 0.43
N LEU A 240 4.03 -14.59 0.84
CA LEU A 240 4.22 -15.89 0.23
C LEU A 240 3.47 -15.93 -1.12
N ASP A 241 4.09 -16.48 -2.15
CA ASP A 241 3.41 -16.80 -3.40
C ASP A 241 2.70 -18.14 -3.28
N ALA A 242 1.39 -18.10 -3.03
CA ALA A 242 0.59 -19.28 -2.81
C ALA A 242 0.43 -20.16 -4.06
N ARG A 243 0.57 -19.59 -5.28
CA ARG A 243 0.55 -20.40 -6.50
C ARG A 243 1.79 -21.26 -6.62
N ALA A 244 2.96 -20.68 -6.33
CA ALA A 244 4.22 -21.41 -6.35
C ALA A 244 4.33 -22.36 -5.16
N PHE A 245 3.76 -22.01 -4.00
CA PHE A 245 3.74 -22.84 -2.80
C PHE A 245 2.82 -24.07 -2.94
N LEU A 246 1.65 -23.91 -3.56
CA LEU A 246 0.63 -24.95 -3.77
C LEU A 246 0.33 -25.15 -5.26
N PRO A 247 1.31 -25.60 -6.08
CA PRO A 247 1.17 -25.64 -7.54
C PRO A 247 0.11 -26.65 -8.03
N HIS A 248 -0.35 -27.53 -7.15
CA HIS A 248 -1.40 -28.50 -7.43
C HIS A 248 -2.81 -27.93 -7.27
N LEU A 249 -2.98 -26.73 -6.67
CA LEU A 249 -4.26 -26.07 -6.55
C LEU A 249 -4.47 -25.03 -7.66
N SER A 250 -5.61 -25.11 -8.30
CA SER A 250 -6.07 -24.06 -9.21
C SER A 250 -6.52 -22.82 -8.45
N GLN A 251 -6.61 -21.68 -9.11
CA GLN A 251 -7.09 -20.45 -8.48
C GLN A 251 -8.53 -20.57 -7.93
N GLU A 252 -9.38 -21.38 -8.58
CA GLU A 252 -10.76 -21.65 -8.13
C GLU A 252 -10.82 -22.45 -6.80
N GLU A 253 -9.73 -23.08 -6.41
CA GLU A 253 -9.58 -23.80 -5.13
C GLU A 253 -8.98 -22.94 -4.03
N PHE A 254 -8.82 -21.63 -4.27
CA PHE A 254 -8.41 -20.63 -3.29
C PHE A 254 -7.04 -20.89 -2.62
N PRO A 255 -5.94 -21.06 -3.38
CA PRO A 255 -4.65 -21.48 -2.83
C PRO A 255 -4.13 -20.57 -1.71
N ALA A 256 -4.29 -19.25 -1.82
CA ALA A 256 -3.87 -18.32 -0.78
C ALA A 256 -4.70 -18.44 0.51
N GLN A 257 -6.01 -18.74 0.40
CA GLN A 257 -6.86 -19.00 1.57
C GLN A 257 -6.53 -20.35 2.21
N ALA A 258 -6.27 -21.37 1.40
CA ALA A 258 -5.89 -22.70 1.88
C ALA A 258 -4.57 -22.64 2.66
N LEU A 259 -3.56 -21.96 2.12
CA LEU A 259 -2.27 -21.76 2.78
C LEU A 259 -2.40 -20.95 4.08
N ALA A 260 -3.21 -19.89 4.09
CA ALA A 260 -3.44 -19.09 5.29
C ALA A 260 -4.13 -19.91 6.40
N ALA A 261 -5.05 -20.79 6.04
CA ALA A 261 -5.73 -21.68 6.98
C ALA A 261 -4.79 -22.78 7.51
N ALA A 262 -3.99 -23.40 6.64
CA ALA A 262 -3.02 -24.42 7.03
C ALA A 262 -2.00 -23.86 8.03
N LEU A 263 -1.42 -22.69 7.75
CA LEU A 263 -0.48 -22.00 8.64
C LEU A 263 -1.11 -21.70 10.02
N TYR A 264 -2.37 -21.29 10.03
CA TYR A 264 -3.07 -21.05 11.30
C TYR A 264 -3.32 -22.33 12.09
N LEU A 265 -3.65 -23.43 11.43
CA LEU A 265 -3.86 -24.72 12.07
C LEU A 265 -2.58 -25.33 12.62
N ASP A 266 -1.46 -25.14 11.91
CA ASP A 266 -0.16 -25.66 12.30
C ASP A 266 0.40 -24.94 13.55
N SER A 267 0.49 -23.61 13.49
CA SER A 267 1.23 -22.84 14.50
C SER A 267 0.43 -21.72 15.17
N GLY A 268 -0.84 -21.53 14.81
CA GLY A 268 -1.62 -20.39 15.28
C GLY A 268 -1.20 -19.04 14.65
N VAL A 269 -0.30 -19.04 13.67
CA VAL A 269 0.13 -17.82 12.97
C VAL A 269 -1.00 -17.30 12.11
N ARG A 270 -1.52 -16.12 12.47
CA ARG A 270 -2.56 -15.43 11.71
C ARG A 270 -1.97 -14.65 10.55
N SER A 271 -2.22 -15.11 9.36
CA SER A 271 -1.86 -14.44 8.11
C SER A 271 -3.08 -13.84 7.40
N MET A 272 -2.90 -13.26 6.24
CA MET A 272 -4.00 -12.66 5.47
C MET A 272 -3.91 -13.02 3.99
N GLU A 273 -4.96 -13.62 3.49
CA GLU A 273 -5.15 -13.88 2.07
C GLU A 273 -5.15 -12.57 1.25
N ARG A 274 -4.49 -12.58 0.10
CA ARG A 274 -4.39 -11.49 -0.87
C ARG A 274 -4.44 -12.04 -2.31
N GLY A 275 -5.54 -12.70 -2.64
CA GLY A 275 -5.80 -13.32 -3.92
C GLY A 275 -7.27 -13.22 -4.28
N ILE A 276 -7.83 -14.30 -4.79
CA ILE A 276 -9.21 -14.37 -5.31
C ILE A 276 -10.28 -14.02 -4.27
N VAL A 277 -10.08 -14.37 -2.99
CA VAL A 277 -11.04 -14.03 -1.90
C VAL A 277 -11.04 -12.52 -1.66
N SER A 278 -9.85 -11.90 -1.53
CA SER A 278 -9.71 -10.44 -1.35
C SER A 278 -10.17 -9.63 -2.57
N ALA A 279 -10.04 -10.19 -3.79
CA ALA A 279 -10.52 -9.55 -5.00
C ALA A 279 -12.05 -9.53 -5.09
N GLY A 280 -12.73 -10.42 -4.35
CA GLY A 280 -14.17 -10.48 -4.26
C GLY A 280 -14.86 -10.96 -5.54
N ARG A 281 -16.10 -10.54 -5.71
CA ARG A 281 -16.93 -10.95 -6.86
C ARG A 281 -17.41 -9.73 -7.63
N ASP A 282 -17.53 -9.88 -8.93
CA ASP A 282 -18.24 -8.95 -9.77
C ASP A 282 -19.71 -8.88 -9.34
N ILE A 283 -20.19 -7.69 -9.05
CA ILE A 283 -21.52 -7.48 -8.47
C ILE A 283 -22.65 -7.82 -9.48
N THR A 284 -22.37 -7.75 -10.77
CA THR A 284 -23.35 -7.98 -11.84
C THR A 284 -23.46 -9.46 -12.18
N THR A 285 -22.31 -10.13 -12.32
CA THR A 285 -22.24 -11.51 -12.77
C THR A 285 -22.17 -12.53 -11.64
N GLY A 286 -21.83 -12.10 -10.42
CA GLY A 286 -21.57 -12.96 -9.24
C GLY A 286 -20.31 -13.82 -9.35
N LYS A 287 -19.56 -13.73 -10.47
CA LYS A 287 -18.33 -14.49 -10.67
C LYS A 287 -17.17 -13.88 -9.87
N HIS A 288 -16.23 -14.74 -9.46
CA HIS A 288 -15.02 -14.27 -8.80
C HIS A 288 -14.17 -13.40 -9.73
N ASN A 289 -13.70 -12.27 -9.20
CA ASN A 289 -12.63 -11.52 -9.82
C ASN A 289 -11.33 -12.32 -9.69
N LYS A 290 -10.61 -12.49 -10.79
CA LYS A 290 -9.37 -13.28 -10.84
C LYS A 290 -8.16 -12.35 -10.88
N PRO A 291 -7.53 -12.05 -9.74
CA PRO A 291 -6.32 -11.24 -9.72
C PRO A 291 -5.13 -12.01 -10.31
N ASN A 292 -4.13 -11.28 -10.77
CA ASN A 292 -2.88 -11.88 -11.26
C ASN A 292 -2.06 -12.53 -10.15
N LEU A 293 -2.21 -12.05 -8.90
CA LEU A 293 -1.46 -12.50 -7.74
C LEU A 293 -2.33 -13.31 -6.78
N GLU A 294 -1.77 -14.39 -6.24
CA GLU A 294 -2.35 -15.21 -5.16
C GLU A 294 -1.34 -15.24 -4.01
N LEU A 295 -1.50 -14.33 -3.05
CA LEU A 295 -0.50 -14.10 -2.02
C LEU A 295 -1.05 -14.36 -0.62
N VAL A 296 -0.16 -14.78 0.29
CA VAL A 296 -0.44 -14.79 1.73
C VAL A 296 0.47 -13.78 2.41
N ARG A 297 -0.13 -12.78 3.06
CA ARG A 297 0.57 -11.71 3.72
C ARG A 297 0.86 -12.02 5.18
N LEU A 298 2.13 -12.08 5.53
CA LEU A 298 2.66 -12.19 6.89
C LEU A 298 2.99 -10.78 7.40
N THR A 299 1.99 -10.09 7.94
CA THR A 299 2.17 -8.71 8.43
C THR A 299 2.89 -8.69 9.77
N ILE A 300 3.97 -7.94 9.86
CA ILE A 300 4.70 -7.74 11.12
C ILE A 300 4.21 -6.45 11.77
N PRO A 301 3.49 -6.50 12.89
CA PRO A 301 3.08 -5.32 13.64
C PRO A 301 4.30 -4.55 14.17
N ARG A 302 4.17 -3.22 14.23
CA ARG A 302 5.23 -2.34 14.72
C ARG A 302 5.36 -2.46 16.24
N ARG A 303 6.60 -2.64 16.74
CA ARG A 303 6.94 -2.66 18.18
C ARG A 303 6.19 -3.73 19.00
N VAL A 304 5.87 -4.89 18.40
CA VAL A 304 5.13 -5.96 19.08
C VAL A 304 5.98 -7.21 19.23
N TYR A 305 6.59 -7.69 18.15
CA TYR A 305 7.33 -8.94 18.11
C TYR A 305 8.85 -8.73 18.03
N THR A 306 9.58 -9.73 18.49
CA THR A 306 11.04 -9.84 18.35
C THR A 306 11.40 -10.80 17.21
N ASN A 307 12.68 -10.87 16.85
CA ASN A 307 13.17 -11.80 15.83
C ASN A 307 12.88 -13.27 16.19
N ASN A 308 12.95 -13.65 17.48
CA ASN A 308 12.62 -15.02 17.90
C ASN A 308 11.18 -15.44 17.55
N HIS A 309 10.23 -14.50 17.55
CA HIS A 309 8.88 -14.76 17.08
C HIS A 309 8.84 -14.97 15.56
N MET A 310 9.71 -14.27 14.80
CA MET A 310 9.83 -14.47 13.37
C MET A 310 10.41 -15.83 13.04
N ASP A 311 11.37 -16.31 13.84
CA ASP A 311 11.98 -17.62 13.66
C ASP A 311 10.94 -18.74 13.79
N VAL A 312 10.03 -18.66 14.77
CA VAL A 312 8.88 -19.59 14.90
C VAL A 312 7.98 -19.56 13.66
N VAL A 313 7.75 -18.39 13.07
CA VAL A 313 6.97 -18.27 11.83
C VAL A 313 7.69 -18.95 10.66
N VAL A 314 9.01 -18.83 10.59
CA VAL A 314 9.83 -19.50 9.56
C VAL A 314 9.72 -21.01 9.70
N ASP A 315 9.94 -21.54 10.91
CA ASP A 315 9.88 -22.98 11.18
C ASP A 315 8.53 -23.57 10.71
N SER A 316 7.43 -22.94 11.10
CA SER A 316 6.09 -23.38 10.69
C SER A 316 5.87 -23.34 9.17
N ILE A 317 6.37 -22.33 8.48
CA ILE A 317 6.22 -22.24 7.02
C ILE A 317 7.07 -23.29 6.31
N VAL A 318 8.27 -23.55 6.81
CA VAL A 318 9.16 -24.60 6.27
C VAL A 318 8.55 -25.98 6.48
N ASP A 319 7.95 -26.24 7.64
CA ASP A 319 7.28 -27.52 7.92
C ASP A 319 6.05 -27.76 7.04
N LEU A 320 5.40 -26.70 6.56
CA LEU A 320 4.25 -26.76 5.66
C LEU A 320 4.62 -26.87 4.17
N TYR A 321 5.83 -26.49 3.79
CA TYR A 321 6.29 -26.49 2.39
C TYR A 321 6.81 -27.86 1.98
#